data_a05be311a94d81f6c612c8cfa1ee4326
#
_entry.id   a05be311a94d81f6c612c8cfa1ee4326
#
_cell.length_a   1.000
_cell.length_b   1.000
_cell.length_c   1.000
_cell.angle_alpha   90.00
_cell.angle_beta   90.00
_cell.angle_gamma   90.00
#
_symmetry.space_group_name_H-M   'P 1'
#
loop_
_entity.id
_entity.type
_entity.pdbx_description
1 polymer ?
#
loop_
_entity_poly.entity_id
_entity_poly.type
_entity_poly.pdbx_seq_one_letter_code
_entity_poly.pdbx_strand_id
1 'polypeptide(L)'
;MDIYQVIQSKRSEVLLLAGRFGVKNIRIFGSVARHEARARSDIDFLVEFPPGTSLLTHAAFQRELSELIGRDVDVASVKGLKEQVRHTVMQEAVPL
;
A
#
# COMPACT_ATOMS: atom_id res chain seq x y z
N MET A 1 2.74 -13.50 -14.76
CA MET A 1 1.78 -12.69 -13.97
C MET A 1 2.27 -11.26 -13.91
N ASP A 2 1.37 -10.30 -14.09
CA ASP A 2 1.75 -8.92 -13.82
C ASP A 2 1.79 -8.66 -12.31
N ILE A 3 2.28 -7.49 -11.93
CA ILE A 3 2.49 -7.19 -10.51
C ILE A 3 1.17 -7.11 -9.76
N TYR A 4 0.10 -6.67 -10.39
CA TYR A 4 -1.22 -6.63 -9.77
C TYR A 4 -1.68 -8.05 -9.40
N GLN A 5 -1.49 -9.02 -10.31
CA GLN A 5 -1.83 -10.42 -10.05
C GLN A 5 -0.98 -11.02 -8.93
N VAL A 6 0.30 -10.66 -8.87
CA VAL A 6 1.18 -11.10 -7.78
C VAL A 6 0.65 -10.61 -6.43
N ILE A 7 0.26 -9.34 -6.35
CA ILE A 7 -0.29 -8.76 -5.13
C ILE A 7 -1.59 -9.46 -4.75
N GLN A 8 -2.48 -9.69 -5.72
CA GLN A 8 -3.75 -10.38 -5.46
C GLN A 8 -3.53 -11.82 -4.98
N SER A 9 -2.51 -12.50 -5.49
CA SER A 9 -2.18 -13.86 -5.04
C SER A 9 -1.71 -13.89 -3.58
N LYS A 10 -1.22 -12.77 -3.04
CA LYS A 10 -0.75 -12.64 -1.66
C LYS A 10 -1.72 -11.87 -0.78
N ARG A 11 -2.94 -11.65 -1.25
CA ARG A 11 -3.93 -10.83 -0.56
C ARG A 11 -4.16 -11.27 0.89
N SER A 12 -4.35 -12.56 1.12
CA SER A 12 -4.60 -13.08 2.47
C SER A 12 -3.43 -12.79 3.42
N GLU A 13 -2.21 -12.95 2.94
CA GLU A 13 -1.01 -12.69 3.73
C GLU A 13 -0.85 -11.20 4.02
N VAL A 14 -1.15 -10.35 3.04
CA VAL A 14 -1.12 -8.89 3.23
C VAL A 14 -2.15 -8.47 4.28
N LEU A 15 -3.36 -9.03 4.22
CA LEU A 15 -4.41 -8.70 5.19
C LEU A 15 -4.05 -9.17 6.59
N LEU A 16 -3.39 -10.32 6.74
CA LEU A 16 -2.90 -10.79 8.03
C LEU A 16 -1.84 -9.83 8.60
N LEU A 17 -0.90 -9.42 7.77
CA LEU A 17 0.12 -8.46 8.17
C LEU A 17 -0.51 -7.14 8.60
N ALA A 18 -1.46 -6.63 7.81
CA ALA A 18 -2.19 -5.41 8.14
C ALA A 18 -2.90 -5.51 9.49
N GLY A 19 -3.53 -6.65 9.76
CA GLY A 19 -4.21 -6.88 11.03
C GLY A 19 -3.26 -6.82 12.21
N ARG A 20 -2.03 -7.30 12.07
CA ARG A 20 -1.01 -7.25 13.12
C ARG A 20 -0.62 -5.81 13.47
N PHE A 21 -0.67 -4.91 12.50
CA PHE A 21 -0.34 -3.50 12.69
C PHE A 21 -1.58 -2.62 12.93
N GLY A 22 -2.77 -3.19 12.90
CA GLY A 22 -4.01 -2.43 13.01
C GLY A 22 -4.33 -1.59 11.79
N VAL A 23 -3.72 -1.91 10.65
CA VAL A 23 -3.90 -1.19 9.39
C VAL A 23 -5.22 -1.59 8.75
N LYS A 24 -5.96 -0.59 8.25
CA LYS A 24 -7.27 -0.80 7.61
C LYS A 24 -7.30 -0.17 6.22
N ASN A 25 -8.27 -0.61 5.43
CA ASN A 25 -8.60 -0.03 4.12
C ASN A 25 -7.39 0.08 3.20
N ILE A 26 -6.75 -1.07 2.96
CA ILE A 26 -5.59 -1.13 2.09
C ILE A 26 -6.02 -0.95 0.64
N ARG A 27 -5.38 -0.01 -0.04
CA ARG A 27 -5.60 0.27 -1.45
C ARG A 27 -4.27 0.29 -2.18
N ILE A 28 -4.32 0.04 -3.47
CA ILE A 28 -3.18 0.20 -4.36
C ILE A 28 -3.43 1.43 -5.22
N PHE A 29 -2.43 2.26 -5.40
CA PHE A 29 -2.56 3.42 -6.26
C PHE A 29 -1.29 3.58 -7.12
N GLY A 30 -1.20 4.67 -7.88
CA GLY A 30 -0.05 4.91 -8.73
C GLY A 30 -0.01 4.01 -9.96
N SER A 31 1.19 3.68 -10.42
CA SER A 31 1.39 2.97 -11.69
C SER A 31 0.75 1.58 -11.71
N VAL A 32 0.80 0.85 -10.59
CA VAL A 32 0.20 -0.49 -10.51
C VAL A 32 -1.31 -0.42 -10.66
N ALA A 33 -1.96 0.53 -9.99
CA ALA A 33 -3.41 0.70 -10.09
C ALA A 33 -3.84 1.07 -11.51
N ARG A 34 -3.00 1.80 -12.25
CA ARG A 34 -3.27 2.18 -13.64
C ARG A 34 -2.82 1.14 -14.65
N HIS A 35 -2.29 0.00 -14.20
CA HIS A 35 -1.70 -1.04 -15.04
C HIS A 35 -0.56 -0.53 -15.94
N GLU A 36 0.20 0.43 -15.41
CA GLU A 36 1.33 1.04 -16.11
C GLU A 36 2.67 0.70 -15.45
N ALA A 37 2.67 -0.19 -14.45
CA ALA A 37 3.88 -0.52 -13.70
C ALA A 37 4.91 -1.21 -14.59
N ARG A 38 6.15 -0.77 -14.44
CA ARG A 38 7.31 -1.39 -15.10
C ARG A 38 8.01 -2.32 -14.10
N ALA A 39 8.96 -3.12 -14.61
CA ALA A 39 9.67 -4.11 -13.81
C ALA A 39 10.33 -3.53 -12.55
N ARG A 40 10.71 -2.27 -12.56
CA ARG A 40 11.38 -1.60 -11.44
C ARG A 40 10.52 -0.56 -10.72
N SER A 41 9.24 -0.48 -11.08
CA SER A 41 8.34 0.46 -10.41
C SER A 41 8.12 0.01 -8.97
N ASP A 42 8.11 0.98 -8.04
CA ASP A 42 7.67 0.73 -6.68
C ASP A 42 6.16 0.52 -6.68
N ILE A 43 5.69 -0.25 -5.72
CA ILE A 43 4.26 -0.46 -5.55
C ILE A 43 3.78 0.53 -4.50
N ASP A 44 2.78 1.33 -4.86
CA ASP A 44 2.23 2.36 -3.98
C ASP A 44 0.99 1.83 -3.28
N PHE A 45 1.07 1.73 -1.95
CA PHE A 45 -0.07 1.35 -1.12
C PHE A 45 -0.58 2.57 -0.37
N LEU A 46 -1.90 2.67 -0.26
CA LEU A 46 -2.58 3.70 0.52
C LEU A 46 -3.35 3.01 1.62
N VAL A 47 -3.06 3.35 2.86
CA VAL A 47 -3.62 2.65 4.02
C VAL A 47 -4.10 3.63 5.09
N GLU A 48 -4.86 3.11 6.05
CA GLU A 48 -5.25 3.87 7.23
C GLU A 48 -4.63 3.21 8.45
N PHE A 49 -3.70 3.92 9.08
CA PHE A 49 -3.09 3.48 10.34
C PHE A 49 -3.96 3.87 11.53
N PRO A 50 -3.85 3.13 12.66
CA PRO A 50 -4.50 3.57 13.89
C PRO A 50 -4.01 4.93 14.34
N PRO A 51 -4.84 5.71 15.05
CA PRO A 51 -4.38 6.98 15.62
C PRO A 51 -3.14 6.78 16.49
N GLY A 52 -2.20 7.70 16.41
CA GLY A 52 -0.99 7.65 17.20
C GLY A 52 0.11 6.74 16.69
N THR A 53 -0.05 6.18 15.49
CA THR A 53 1.00 5.34 14.90
C THR A 53 2.27 6.15 14.66
N SER A 54 3.39 5.65 15.18
CA SER A 54 4.68 6.31 15.04
C SER A 54 5.27 6.11 13.64
N LEU A 55 6.24 6.97 13.29
CA LEU A 55 6.99 6.80 12.04
C LEU A 55 7.76 5.47 12.02
N LEU A 56 8.23 5.01 13.18
CA LEU A 56 8.94 3.72 13.26
C LEU A 56 8.01 2.57 12.94
N THR A 57 6.78 2.61 13.43
CA THR A 57 5.78 1.57 13.13
C THR A 57 5.40 1.61 11.66
N HIS A 58 5.21 2.80 11.08
CA HIS A 58 4.95 2.97 9.67
C HIS A 58 6.07 2.34 8.83
N ALA A 59 7.32 2.66 9.16
CA ALA A 59 8.48 2.13 8.45
C ALA A 59 8.58 0.60 8.59
N ALA A 60 8.26 0.06 9.76
CA ALA A 60 8.27 -1.38 9.99
C ALA A 60 7.22 -2.08 9.12
N PHE A 61 6.01 -1.53 9.04
CA PHE A 61 4.96 -2.08 8.20
C PHE A 61 5.38 -2.08 6.73
N GLN A 62 5.92 -0.96 6.26
CA GLN A 62 6.40 -0.85 4.88
C GLN A 62 7.49 -1.87 4.57
N ARG A 63 8.45 -2.06 5.47
CA ARG A 63 9.52 -3.03 5.28
C ARG A 63 8.98 -4.46 5.23
N GLU A 64 8.10 -4.83 6.16
CA GLU A 64 7.55 -6.18 6.19
C GLU A 64 6.67 -6.46 4.98
N LEU A 65 5.91 -5.46 4.53
CA LEU A 65 5.10 -5.59 3.32
C LEU A 65 5.99 -5.78 2.08
N SER A 66 7.09 -5.04 1.99
CA SER A 66 8.06 -5.18 0.91
C SER A 66 8.67 -6.58 0.88
N GLU A 67 9.05 -7.09 2.04
CA GLU A 67 9.60 -8.45 2.17
C GLU A 67 8.58 -9.51 1.76
N LEU A 68 7.33 -9.33 2.17
CA LEU A 68 6.25 -10.27 1.85
C LEU A 68 5.99 -10.33 0.35
N ILE A 69 5.97 -9.19 -0.32
CA ILE A 69 5.65 -9.11 -1.74
C ILE A 69 6.88 -9.40 -2.60
N GLY A 70 8.09 -9.18 -2.07
CA GLY A 70 9.33 -9.37 -2.80
C GLY A 70 9.65 -8.22 -3.75
N ARG A 71 9.09 -7.05 -3.52
CA ARG A 71 9.28 -5.83 -4.31
C ARG A 71 9.32 -4.62 -3.39
N ASP A 72 9.98 -3.58 -3.83
CA ASP A 72 9.96 -2.32 -3.10
C ASP A 72 8.54 -1.74 -3.09
N VAL A 73 8.09 -1.33 -1.93
CA VAL A 73 6.78 -0.73 -1.76
C VAL A 73 6.92 0.63 -1.06
N ASP A 74 6.02 1.54 -1.39
CA ASP A 74 5.82 2.78 -0.67
C ASP A 74 4.46 2.71 0.00
N VAL A 75 4.41 3.03 1.28
CA VAL A 75 3.17 3.03 2.04
C VAL A 75 2.85 4.46 2.43
N ALA A 76 1.73 4.96 1.91
CA ALA A 76 1.21 6.28 2.26
C ALA A 76 -0.01 6.11 3.16
N SER A 77 -0.14 7.00 4.13
CA SER A 77 -1.33 7.06 4.98
C SER A 77 -2.31 8.07 4.38
N VAL A 78 -3.61 7.76 4.45
CA VAL A 78 -4.65 8.67 3.96
C VAL A 78 -4.52 10.03 4.66
N LYS A 79 -4.28 10.03 5.97
CA LYS A 79 -4.12 11.27 6.74
C LYS A 79 -2.87 12.06 6.38
N GLY A 80 -1.85 11.39 5.86
CA GLY A 80 -0.60 12.03 5.46
C GLY A 80 -0.65 12.68 4.09
N LEU A 81 -1.69 12.42 3.31
CA LEU A 81 -1.82 13.02 1.98
C LEU A 81 -2.17 14.50 2.09
N LYS A 82 -1.52 15.31 1.26
CA LYS A 82 -1.88 16.72 1.13
C LYS A 82 -3.29 16.81 0.55
N GLU A 83 -4.06 17.77 1.02
CA GLU A 83 -5.46 17.94 0.61
C GLU A 83 -5.59 18.08 -0.91
N GLN A 84 -4.64 18.77 -1.56
CA GLN A 84 -4.66 19.00 -2.99
C GLN A 84 -4.61 17.71 -3.81
N VAL A 85 -3.95 16.68 -3.30
CA VAL A 85 -3.79 15.42 -4.05
C VAL A 85 -4.70 14.31 -3.55
N ARG A 86 -5.28 14.47 -2.35
CA ARG A 86 -6.09 13.42 -1.73
C ARG A 86 -7.24 12.97 -2.62
N HIS A 87 -7.97 13.91 -3.17
CA HIS A 87 -9.11 13.60 -4.03
C HIS A 87 -8.70 12.76 -5.24
N THR A 88 -7.64 13.18 -5.93
CA THR A 88 -7.15 12.45 -7.10
C THR A 88 -6.67 11.05 -6.73
N VAL A 89 -5.88 10.94 -5.66
CA VAL A 89 -5.36 9.65 -5.22
C VAL A 89 -6.50 8.71 -4.83
N MET A 90 -7.49 9.22 -4.10
CA MET A 90 -8.63 8.40 -3.68
C MET A 90 -9.48 7.93 -4.86
N GLN A 91 -9.58 8.72 -5.92
CA GLN A 91 -10.28 8.31 -7.14
C GLN A 91 -9.54 7.22 -7.90
N GLU A 92 -8.21 7.26 -7.92
CA GLU A 92 -7.39 6.28 -8.63
C GLU A 92 -7.17 5.00 -7.83
N ALA A 93 -7.21 5.09 -6.51
CA ALA A 93 -6.88 3.97 -5.64
C ALA A 93 -7.88 2.83 -5.78
N VAL A 94 -7.35 1.62 -5.85
CA VAL A 94 -8.13 0.39 -6.01
C VAL A 94 -8.01 -0.42 -4.73
N PRO A 95 -9.14 -0.83 -4.12
CA PRO A 95 -9.09 -1.69 -2.93
C PRO A 95 -8.37 -3.00 -3.22
N LEU A 96 -7.67 -3.48 -2.23
CA LEU A 96 -6.93 -4.73 -2.34
C LEU A 96 -7.88 -5.95 -2.47
#